data_55c3d670fe3ea38cf19ba2749a1c35c9
#
_entry.id   55c3d670fe3ea38cf19ba2749a1c35c9
#
_cell.length_a   1.000
_cell.length_b   1.000
_cell.length_c   1.000
_cell.angle_alpha   90.00
_cell.angle_beta   90.00
_cell.angle_gamma   90.00
#
_symmetry.space_group_name_H-M   'P 1'
#
loop_
_entity.id
_entity.type
_entity.pdbx_description
1 polymer ?
#
loop_
_entity_poly.entity_id
_entity_poly.type
_entity_poly.pdbx_seq_one_letter_code
_entity_poly.pdbx_strand_id
1 'polypeptide(L)'
;MNTPHYTKIHNRFQLKGYYFSADELKDIGYDLIKEGVPYEVAIGKFIMDWMDKEEFINVKTSGSTGDPKIIKLSKQAMVNSAIRTGDFFDVQIGDSALHCLPADFIAGKMMLVRAMILGLSLDLVQPTTQPMRDVYSSYDFAAMTPLQAHHSLGRLHQIKTLIIGGAPIYPELYDKLVSLHDNCYETYGMTETITHI
;
A
#
# COMPACT_ATOMS: atom_id res chain seq x y z
N MET A 1 10.00 -20.67 -1.90
CA MET A 1 9.86 -20.20 -3.31
C MET A 1 10.98 -19.23 -3.62
N ASN A 2 11.50 -19.18 -4.88
CA ASN A 2 12.47 -18.15 -5.23
C ASN A 2 11.76 -16.80 -5.28
N THR A 3 12.24 -15.82 -4.54
CA THR A 3 11.73 -14.44 -4.57
C THR A 3 11.85 -13.88 -5.98
N PRO A 4 10.79 -13.32 -6.57
CA PRO A 4 10.87 -12.76 -7.92
C PRO A 4 11.79 -11.54 -7.95
N HIS A 5 12.39 -11.29 -9.11
CA HIS A 5 13.13 -10.05 -9.34
C HIS A 5 12.17 -8.86 -9.43
N TYR A 6 12.57 -7.69 -8.97
CA TYR A 6 11.72 -6.48 -8.90
C TYR A 6 11.12 -6.04 -10.25
N THR A 7 11.73 -6.43 -11.37
CA THR A 7 11.21 -6.17 -12.73
C THR A 7 10.01 -7.06 -13.11
N LYS A 8 9.66 -8.04 -12.27
CA LYS A 8 8.56 -8.98 -12.54
C LYS A 8 7.29 -8.52 -11.85
N ILE A 9 6.36 -8.01 -12.64
CA ILE A 9 5.00 -7.75 -12.19
C ILE A 9 4.21 -9.07 -12.32
N HIS A 10 3.44 -9.40 -11.29
CA HIS A 10 2.64 -10.62 -11.30
C HIS A 10 1.52 -10.51 -12.37
N ASN A 11 1.34 -11.56 -13.18
CA ASN A 11 0.38 -11.57 -14.30
C ASN A 11 -1.09 -11.53 -13.86
N ARG A 12 -1.37 -11.69 -12.58
CA ARG A 12 -2.73 -11.56 -12.00
C ARG A 12 -2.95 -10.20 -11.34
N PHE A 13 -1.93 -9.33 -11.30
CA PHE A 13 -2.11 -7.97 -10.80
C PHE A 13 -3.17 -7.22 -11.59
N GLN A 14 -4.09 -6.58 -10.87
CA GLN A 14 -5.09 -5.69 -11.43
C GLN A 14 -5.02 -4.32 -10.74
N LEU A 15 -5.29 -3.29 -11.50
CA LEU A 15 -5.50 -1.94 -10.98
C LEU A 15 -6.88 -1.46 -11.42
N LYS A 16 -7.74 -1.14 -10.45
CA LYS A 16 -9.16 -0.76 -10.72
C LYS A 16 -9.87 -1.81 -11.60
N GLY A 17 -9.62 -3.10 -11.40
CA GLY A 17 -10.25 -4.21 -12.12
C GLY A 17 -9.65 -4.54 -13.50
N TYR A 18 -8.61 -3.83 -13.96
CA TYR A 18 -7.97 -4.07 -15.26
C TYR A 18 -6.60 -4.73 -15.08
N TYR A 19 -6.32 -5.71 -15.94
CA TYR A 19 -4.99 -6.32 -16.07
C TYR A 19 -4.10 -5.45 -16.94
N PHE A 20 -2.81 -5.39 -16.61
CA PHE A 20 -1.81 -4.66 -17.40
C PHE A 20 -0.54 -5.49 -17.58
N SER A 21 -0.01 -5.48 -18.79
CA SER A 21 1.38 -5.85 -19.05
C SER A 21 2.32 -4.79 -18.46
N ALA A 22 3.61 -5.08 -18.40
CA ALA A 22 4.59 -4.13 -17.90
C ALA A 22 4.64 -2.81 -18.72
N ASP A 23 4.45 -2.91 -20.04
CA ASP A 23 4.44 -1.72 -20.90
C ASP A 23 3.16 -0.89 -20.72
N GLU A 24 1.99 -1.53 -20.71
CA GLU A 24 0.70 -0.87 -20.42
C GLU A 24 0.70 -0.21 -19.02
N LEU A 25 1.39 -0.80 -18.03
CA LEU A 25 1.50 -0.19 -16.71
C LEU A 25 2.30 1.11 -16.72
N LYS A 26 3.28 1.27 -17.63
CA LYS A 26 3.96 2.56 -17.84
C LYS A 26 3.03 3.59 -18.47
N ASP A 27 2.23 3.18 -19.45
CA ASP A 27 1.27 4.08 -20.10
C ASP A 27 0.25 4.57 -19.06
N ILE A 28 -0.29 3.68 -18.23
CA ILE A 28 -1.17 4.06 -17.11
C ILE A 28 -0.47 4.99 -16.12
N GLY A 29 0.80 4.72 -15.77
CA GLY A 29 1.59 5.63 -14.92
C GLY A 29 1.70 7.03 -15.50
N TYR A 30 1.92 7.13 -16.81
CA TYR A 30 1.95 8.40 -17.52
C TYR A 30 0.59 9.11 -17.53
N ASP A 31 -0.50 8.38 -17.82
CA ASP A 31 -1.86 8.92 -17.84
C ASP A 31 -2.28 9.45 -16.46
N LEU A 32 -1.98 8.71 -15.39
CA LEU A 32 -2.22 9.16 -14.02
C LEU A 32 -1.45 10.45 -13.67
N ILE A 33 -0.25 10.65 -14.24
CA ILE A 33 0.51 11.90 -14.05
C ILE A 33 -0.14 13.05 -14.81
N LYS A 34 -0.66 12.82 -16.01
CA LYS A 34 -1.17 13.87 -16.90
C LYS A 34 -2.59 14.29 -16.57
N GLU A 35 -3.44 13.34 -16.25
CA GLU A 35 -4.90 13.52 -16.17
C GLU A 35 -5.46 13.22 -14.76
N GLY A 36 -4.68 12.56 -13.90
CA GLY A 36 -5.11 12.14 -12.58
C GLY A 36 -5.24 13.30 -11.59
N VAL A 37 -6.08 13.09 -10.59
CA VAL A 37 -6.15 13.98 -9.42
C VAL A 37 -4.88 13.83 -8.54
N PRO A 38 -4.58 14.73 -7.61
CA PRO A 38 -3.28 14.78 -6.91
C PRO A 38 -2.77 13.47 -6.33
N TYR A 39 -3.64 12.63 -5.75
CA TYR A 39 -3.20 11.33 -5.21
C TYR A 39 -2.89 10.31 -6.30
N GLU A 40 -3.59 10.36 -7.43
CA GLU A 40 -3.33 9.51 -8.60
C GLU A 40 -2.01 9.93 -9.28
N VAL A 41 -1.71 11.23 -9.34
CA VAL A 41 -0.41 11.73 -9.81
C VAL A 41 0.74 11.15 -8.99
N ALA A 42 0.60 11.06 -7.66
CA ALA A 42 1.63 10.45 -6.80
C ALA A 42 1.80 8.95 -7.09
N ILE A 43 0.70 8.23 -7.35
CA ILE A 43 0.71 6.81 -7.75
C ILE A 43 1.39 6.66 -9.13
N GLY A 44 1.01 7.49 -10.10
CA GLY A 44 1.60 7.47 -11.45
C GLY A 44 3.12 7.70 -11.42
N LYS A 45 3.59 8.69 -10.64
CA LYS A 45 5.03 8.94 -10.44
C LYS A 45 5.73 7.72 -9.86
N PHE A 46 5.13 7.08 -8.85
CA PHE A 46 5.70 5.88 -8.26
C PHE A 46 5.76 4.72 -9.28
N ILE A 47 4.73 4.51 -10.08
CA ILE A 47 4.72 3.49 -11.14
C ILE A 47 5.85 3.76 -12.15
N MET A 48 6.03 5.00 -12.59
CA MET A 48 7.13 5.36 -13.50
C MET A 48 8.50 5.11 -12.89
N ASP A 49 8.72 5.52 -11.63
CA ASP A 49 9.95 5.25 -10.88
C ASP A 49 10.18 3.74 -10.69
N TRP A 50 9.11 2.96 -10.46
CA TRP A 50 9.22 1.50 -10.32
C TRP A 50 9.61 0.82 -11.62
N MET A 51 9.06 1.28 -12.73
CA MET A 51 9.24 0.70 -14.06
C MET A 51 10.47 1.22 -14.82
N ASP A 52 11.24 2.14 -14.24
CA ASP A 52 12.51 2.59 -14.80
C ASP A 52 13.62 1.53 -14.62
N LYS A 53 14.83 1.84 -15.14
CA LYS A 53 15.98 0.94 -15.08
C LYS A 53 16.75 0.99 -13.76
N GLU A 54 16.43 1.93 -12.88
CA GLU A 54 17.10 2.09 -11.60
C GLU A 54 16.72 0.96 -10.64
N GLU A 55 17.69 0.47 -9.87
CA GLU A 55 17.47 -0.57 -8.86
C GLU A 55 16.91 -0.02 -7.54
N PHE A 56 16.72 1.28 -7.44
CA PHE A 56 16.37 1.99 -6.22
C PHE A 56 15.22 2.96 -6.43
N ILE A 57 14.48 3.22 -5.36
CA ILE A 57 13.46 4.26 -5.25
C ILE A 57 13.91 5.32 -4.24
N ASN A 58 13.75 6.58 -4.58
CA ASN A 58 13.92 7.69 -3.64
C ASN A 58 12.61 7.92 -2.87
N VAL A 59 12.67 7.83 -1.54
CA VAL A 59 11.51 8.02 -0.66
C VAL A 59 11.79 9.16 0.31
N LYS A 60 10.84 10.10 0.41
CA LYS A 60 10.88 11.16 1.42
C LYS A 60 10.40 10.60 2.76
N THR A 61 11.11 10.93 3.83
CA THR A 61 10.63 10.66 5.19
C THR A 61 9.56 11.68 5.57
N SER A 62 8.63 11.30 6.46
CA SER A 62 7.55 12.19 6.93
C SER A 62 8.03 13.33 7.85
N GLY A 63 9.31 13.33 8.23
CA GLY A 63 9.94 14.47 8.94
C GLY A 63 9.32 14.84 10.27
N SER A 64 9.14 13.89 11.19
CA SER A 64 8.63 14.18 12.56
C SER A 64 9.58 15.05 13.41
N THR A 65 10.84 15.22 13.00
CA THR A 65 11.89 15.89 13.81
C THR A 65 12.83 16.81 13.01
N GLY A 66 12.47 17.19 11.76
CA GLY A 66 13.33 18.05 10.95
C GLY A 66 12.94 18.07 9.46
N ASP A 67 13.84 18.63 8.63
CA ASP A 67 13.62 18.65 7.17
C ASP A 67 13.47 17.23 6.61
N PRO A 68 12.54 17.01 5.67
CA PRO A 68 12.34 15.71 5.04
C PRO A 68 13.64 15.20 4.39
N LYS A 69 14.11 14.03 4.80
CA LYS A 69 15.28 13.38 4.19
C LYS A 69 14.84 12.50 3.03
N ILE A 70 15.67 12.42 2.00
CA ILE A 70 15.51 11.46 0.91
C ILE A 70 16.31 10.20 1.26
N ILE A 71 15.63 9.06 1.31
CA ILE A 71 16.23 7.75 1.54
C ILE A 71 16.13 6.94 0.25
N LYS A 72 17.24 6.34 -0.13
CA LYS A 72 17.37 5.48 -1.31
C LYS A 72 17.10 4.04 -0.90
N LEU A 73 16.00 3.45 -1.35
CA LEU A 73 15.57 2.09 -1.03
C LEU A 73 15.73 1.16 -2.21
N SER A 74 16.27 -0.04 -2.00
CA SER A 74 16.37 -1.08 -3.02
C SER A 74 14.98 -1.60 -3.41
N LYS A 75 14.66 -1.60 -4.72
CA LYS A 75 13.43 -2.22 -5.26
C LYS A 75 13.34 -3.69 -4.88
N GLN A 76 14.46 -4.42 -4.92
CA GLN A 76 14.50 -5.83 -4.52
C GLN A 76 14.20 -6.02 -3.02
N ALA A 77 14.69 -5.14 -2.16
CA ALA A 77 14.36 -5.18 -0.73
C ALA A 77 12.86 -4.91 -0.48
N MET A 78 12.24 -4.02 -1.28
CA MET A 78 10.80 -3.79 -1.24
C MET A 78 10.00 -5.04 -1.69
N VAL A 79 10.47 -5.75 -2.73
CA VAL A 79 9.88 -7.04 -3.13
C VAL A 79 9.98 -8.08 -2.02
N ASN A 80 11.15 -8.21 -1.39
CA ASN A 80 11.34 -9.14 -0.29
C ASN A 80 10.40 -8.86 0.88
N SER A 81 10.18 -7.57 1.20
CA SER A 81 9.21 -7.14 2.21
C SER A 81 7.76 -7.47 1.81
N ALA A 82 7.40 -7.24 0.54
CA ALA A 82 6.05 -7.57 0.04
C ALA A 82 5.75 -9.08 0.16
N ILE A 83 6.69 -9.94 -0.23
CA ILE A 83 6.56 -11.40 -0.11
C ILE A 83 6.37 -11.80 1.36
N ARG A 84 7.22 -11.30 2.28
CA ARG A 84 7.09 -11.58 3.72
C ARG A 84 5.74 -11.16 4.28
N THR A 85 5.22 -10.00 3.84
CA THR A 85 3.89 -9.55 4.23
C THR A 85 2.82 -10.52 3.72
N GLY A 86 2.91 -10.93 2.46
CA GLY A 86 2.00 -11.92 1.86
C GLY A 86 1.99 -13.24 2.60
N ASP A 87 3.19 -13.78 2.88
CA ASP A 87 3.35 -15.05 3.59
C ASP A 87 2.80 -14.97 5.04
N PHE A 88 3.06 -13.86 5.74
CA PHE A 88 2.64 -13.69 7.14
C PHE A 88 1.12 -13.55 7.30
N PHE A 89 0.47 -12.81 6.40
CA PHE A 89 -0.97 -12.58 6.46
C PHE A 89 -1.78 -13.53 5.57
N ASP A 90 -1.15 -14.54 5.01
CA ASP A 90 -1.77 -15.52 4.09
C ASP A 90 -2.53 -14.84 2.92
N VAL A 91 -1.94 -13.79 2.36
CA VAL A 91 -2.51 -13.05 1.22
C VAL A 91 -2.38 -13.88 -0.05
N GLN A 92 -3.51 -14.11 -0.71
CA GLN A 92 -3.59 -15.00 -1.87
C GLN A 92 -3.54 -14.23 -3.20
N ILE A 93 -3.10 -14.89 -4.26
CA ILE A 93 -3.14 -14.34 -5.62
C ILE A 93 -4.59 -14.04 -6.02
N GLY A 94 -4.84 -12.83 -6.43
CA GLY A 94 -6.18 -12.37 -6.84
C GLY A 94 -7.00 -11.78 -5.70
N ASP A 95 -6.49 -11.81 -4.45
CA ASP A 95 -7.15 -11.12 -3.34
C ASP A 95 -7.37 -9.63 -3.67
N SER A 96 -8.50 -9.12 -3.23
CA SER A 96 -8.85 -7.72 -3.37
C SER A 96 -8.14 -6.87 -2.31
N ALA A 97 -7.59 -5.73 -2.72
CA ALA A 97 -6.89 -4.82 -1.81
C ALA A 97 -7.30 -3.37 -1.99
N LEU A 98 -7.41 -2.64 -0.88
CA LEU A 98 -7.73 -1.22 -0.89
C LEU A 98 -6.47 -0.38 -0.67
N HIS A 99 -6.18 0.51 -1.61
CA HIS A 99 -5.13 1.52 -1.49
C HIS A 99 -5.73 2.86 -1.06
N CYS A 100 -5.52 3.24 0.18
CA CYS A 100 -6.02 4.47 0.79
C CYS A 100 -4.93 5.30 1.50
N LEU A 101 -3.65 4.98 1.25
CA LEU A 101 -2.49 5.68 1.82
C LEU A 101 -1.82 6.57 0.77
N PRO A 102 -1.23 7.73 1.15
CA PRO A 102 -0.50 8.56 0.20
C PRO A 102 0.73 7.82 -0.38
N ALA A 103 0.81 7.74 -1.72
CA ALA A 103 1.94 7.12 -2.41
C ALA A 103 3.24 7.96 -2.38
N ASP A 104 3.20 9.16 -1.79
CA ASP A 104 4.39 9.95 -1.49
C ASP A 104 5.28 9.30 -0.43
N PHE A 105 4.69 8.54 0.52
CA PHE A 105 5.35 7.91 1.65
C PHE A 105 5.50 6.40 1.47
N ILE A 106 6.40 5.80 2.27
CA ILE A 106 6.75 4.39 2.16
C ILE A 106 5.54 3.45 2.30
N ALA A 107 4.60 3.75 3.20
CA ALA A 107 3.45 2.89 3.44
C ALA A 107 2.54 2.77 2.19
N GLY A 108 2.24 3.90 1.52
CA GLY A 108 1.49 3.90 0.26
C GLY A 108 2.25 3.21 -0.86
N LYS A 109 3.57 3.48 -1.01
CA LYS A 109 4.42 2.80 -1.99
C LYS A 109 4.42 1.28 -1.78
N MET A 110 4.52 0.82 -0.52
CA MET A 110 4.53 -0.61 -0.22
C MET A 110 3.20 -1.31 -0.50
N MET A 111 2.07 -0.62 -0.41
CA MET A 111 0.78 -1.18 -0.86
C MET A 111 0.77 -1.44 -2.37
N LEU A 112 1.32 -0.51 -3.17
CA LEU A 112 1.48 -0.69 -4.63
C LEU A 112 2.42 -1.86 -4.94
N VAL A 113 3.57 -1.94 -4.24
CA VAL A 113 4.52 -3.05 -4.42
C VAL A 113 3.89 -4.39 -4.06
N ARG A 114 3.18 -4.48 -2.92
CA ARG A 114 2.45 -5.71 -2.54
C ARG A 114 1.48 -6.13 -3.63
N ALA A 115 0.67 -5.20 -4.14
CA ALA A 115 -0.29 -5.52 -5.18
C ALA A 115 0.39 -6.03 -6.46
N MET A 116 1.42 -5.34 -6.94
CA MET A 116 2.15 -5.71 -8.15
C MET A 116 2.88 -7.06 -8.03
N ILE A 117 3.44 -7.36 -6.85
CA ILE A 117 4.27 -8.55 -6.64
C ILE A 117 3.44 -9.77 -6.24
N LEU A 118 2.41 -9.59 -5.41
CA LEU A 118 1.55 -10.68 -4.94
C LEU A 118 0.39 -10.99 -5.89
N GLY A 119 0.16 -10.14 -6.92
CA GLY A 119 -0.90 -10.35 -7.90
C GLY A 119 -2.29 -10.01 -7.37
N LEU A 120 -2.41 -8.91 -6.60
CA LEU A 120 -3.67 -8.49 -6.03
C LEU A 120 -4.53 -7.70 -7.01
N SER A 121 -5.84 -7.66 -6.76
CA SER A 121 -6.77 -6.73 -7.40
C SER A 121 -6.84 -5.45 -6.55
N LEU A 122 -6.19 -4.37 -7.00
CA LEU A 122 -6.01 -3.14 -6.23
C LEU A 122 -7.01 -2.07 -6.65
N ASP A 123 -7.85 -1.65 -5.70
CA ASP A 123 -8.67 -0.46 -5.83
C ASP A 123 -8.00 0.75 -5.18
N LEU A 124 -8.20 1.91 -5.80
CA LEU A 124 -7.63 3.18 -5.36
C LEU A 124 -8.73 4.10 -4.83
N VAL A 125 -8.54 4.63 -3.63
CA VAL A 125 -9.37 5.70 -3.09
C VAL A 125 -8.49 6.86 -2.63
N GLN A 126 -9.08 8.04 -2.59
CA GLN A 126 -8.38 9.23 -2.10
C GLN A 126 -7.93 9.02 -0.65
N PRO A 127 -6.65 9.29 -0.30
CA PRO A 127 -6.09 9.11 1.03
C PRO A 127 -6.56 10.21 2.00
N THR A 128 -7.84 10.22 2.31
CA THR A 128 -8.46 11.09 3.30
C THR A 128 -8.41 10.47 4.69
N THR A 129 -8.87 11.19 5.71
CA THR A 129 -9.06 10.65 7.06
C THR A 129 -10.23 9.66 7.13
N GLN A 130 -11.12 9.64 6.14
CA GLN A 130 -12.30 8.75 6.06
C GLN A 130 -12.30 7.96 4.75
N PRO A 131 -11.30 7.09 4.50
CA PRO A 131 -11.15 6.45 3.19
C PRO A 131 -12.27 5.47 2.86
N MET A 132 -12.98 4.95 3.87
CA MET A 132 -14.09 4.00 3.70
C MET A 132 -15.46 4.68 3.52
N ARG A 133 -15.53 6.01 3.51
CA ARG A 133 -16.82 6.74 3.51
C ARG A 133 -17.76 6.33 2.38
N ASP A 134 -17.23 6.29 1.15
CA ASP A 134 -17.99 6.01 -0.07
C ASP A 134 -17.59 4.64 -0.68
N VAL A 135 -17.01 3.75 0.14
CA VAL A 135 -16.60 2.40 -0.25
C VAL A 135 -17.69 1.40 0.18
N TYR A 136 -18.23 0.66 -0.78
CA TYR A 136 -19.31 -0.32 -0.56
C TYR A 136 -18.85 -1.77 -0.80
N SER A 137 -17.69 -1.95 -1.42
CA SER A 137 -17.08 -3.27 -1.64
C SER A 137 -16.39 -3.77 -0.38
N SER A 138 -16.21 -5.09 -0.32
CA SER A 138 -15.34 -5.73 0.68
C SER A 138 -13.96 -6.01 0.10
N TYR A 139 -12.95 -6.04 0.96
CA TYR A 139 -11.55 -6.27 0.58
C TYR A 139 -10.90 -7.33 1.46
N ASP A 140 -10.02 -8.12 0.86
CA ASP A 140 -9.25 -9.13 1.58
C ASP A 140 -8.11 -8.49 2.38
N PHE A 141 -7.52 -7.40 1.87
CA PHE A 141 -6.37 -6.75 2.51
C PHE A 141 -6.41 -5.22 2.38
N ALA A 142 -6.08 -4.53 3.47
CA ALA A 142 -5.87 -3.09 3.48
C ALA A 142 -4.82 -2.65 4.50
N ALA A 143 -4.27 -1.45 4.29
CA ALA A 143 -3.40 -0.78 5.25
C ALA A 143 -3.92 0.62 5.53
N MET A 144 -3.95 1.02 6.81
CA MET A 144 -4.45 2.33 7.25
C MET A 144 -3.54 2.95 8.31
N THR A 145 -3.64 4.27 8.46
CA THR A 145 -3.15 4.95 9.67
C THR A 145 -4.17 4.78 10.81
N PRO A 146 -3.77 4.95 12.10
CA PRO A 146 -4.71 4.91 13.22
C PRO A 146 -5.87 5.90 13.07
N LEU A 147 -5.61 7.09 12.51
CA LEU A 147 -6.65 8.09 12.27
C LEU A 147 -7.68 7.63 11.22
N GLN A 148 -7.21 7.01 10.13
CA GLN A 148 -8.10 6.44 9.12
C GLN A 148 -8.94 5.28 9.67
N ALA A 149 -8.33 4.39 10.43
CA ALA A 149 -9.02 3.29 11.10
C ALA A 149 -10.09 3.80 12.09
N HIS A 150 -9.75 4.82 12.90
CA HIS A 150 -10.69 5.44 13.83
C HIS A 150 -11.94 5.98 13.11
N HIS A 151 -11.77 6.70 12.03
CA HIS A 151 -12.90 7.25 11.27
C HIS A 151 -13.62 6.23 10.36
N SER A 152 -13.09 5.02 10.26
CA SER A 152 -13.66 3.93 9.46
C SER A 152 -14.26 2.80 10.31
N LEU A 153 -14.30 2.90 11.65
CA LEU A 153 -14.71 1.82 12.57
C LEU A 153 -16.01 1.12 12.16
N GLY A 154 -17.04 1.87 11.75
CA GLY A 154 -18.33 1.30 11.33
C GLY A 154 -18.28 0.52 10.01
N ARG A 155 -17.17 0.54 9.28
CA ARG A 155 -16.98 -0.11 7.98
C ARG A 155 -15.79 -1.08 7.93
N LEU A 156 -15.04 -1.24 9.02
CA LEU A 156 -13.88 -2.14 9.06
C LEU A 156 -14.26 -3.59 8.83
N HIS A 157 -15.51 -3.99 9.11
CA HIS A 157 -16.04 -5.32 8.78
C HIS A 157 -15.99 -5.65 7.26
N GLN A 158 -15.82 -4.65 6.39
CA GLN A 158 -15.64 -4.84 4.94
C GLN A 158 -14.19 -5.23 4.58
N ILE A 159 -13.25 -5.24 5.53
CA ILE A 159 -11.85 -5.58 5.31
C ILE A 159 -11.55 -6.86 6.07
N LYS A 160 -11.10 -7.92 5.41
CA LYS A 160 -10.78 -9.20 6.02
C LYS A 160 -9.50 -9.13 6.87
N THR A 161 -8.45 -8.52 6.34
CA THR A 161 -7.16 -8.32 7.04
C THR A 161 -6.73 -6.87 6.96
N LEU A 162 -6.63 -6.21 8.11
CA LEU A 162 -6.25 -4.80 8.21
C LEU A 162 -4.94 -4.66 8.99
N ILE A 163 -3.95 -4.00 8.38
CA ILE A 163 -2.74 -3.56 9.07
C ILE A 163 -2.81 -2.07 9.37
N ILE A 164 -2.46 -1.67 10.58
CA ILE A 164 -2.49 -0.27 11.04
C ILE A 164 -1.09 0.12 11.48
N GLY A 165 -0.59 1.24 10.94
CA GLY A 165 0.74 1.73 11.26
C GLY A 165 0.95 3.20 10.94
N GLY A 166 2.20 3.65 11.08
CA GLY A 166 2.60 5.03 10.81
C GLY A 166 2.45 5.99 12.00
N ALA A 167 1.73 5.59 13.04
CA ALA A 167 1.64 6.28 14.34
C ALA A 167 1.19 5.28 15.42
N PRO A 168 1.42 5.56 16.71
CA PRO A 168 0.91 4.73 17.80
C PRO A 168 -0.62 4.68 17.82
N ILE A 169 -1.17 3.53 18.16
CA ILE A 169 -2.61 3.38 18.43
C ILE A 169 -2.85 3.75 19.90
N TYR A 170 -3.74 4.69 20.14
CA TYR A 170 -4.11 5.06 21.53
C TYR A 170 -5.11 4.03 22.11
N PRO A 171 -5.13 3.84 23.47
CA PRO A 171 -5.85 2.73 24.12
C PRO A 171 -7.32 2.60 23.71
N GLU A 172 -8.06 3.71 23.66
CA GLU A 172 -9.50 3.67 23.34
C GLU A 172 -9.78 3.21 21.90
N LEU A 173 -8.85 3.47 20.97
CA LEU A 173 -8.95 2.94 19.62
C LEU A 173 -8.59 1.46 19.59
N TYR A 174 -7.54 1.06 20.31
CA TYR A 174 -7.12 -0.33 20.41
C TYR A 174 -8.27 -1.23 20.90
N ASP A 175 -8.93 -0.86 22.01
CA ASP A 175 -10.05 -1.61 22.58
C ASP A 175 -11.21 -1.75 21.56
N LYS A 176 -11.52 -0.69 20.80
CA LYS A 176 -12.54 -0.73 19.75
C LYS A 176 -12.13 -1.66 18.61
N LEU A 177 -10.89 -1.58 18.16
CA LEU A 177 -10.39 -2.44 17.06
C LEU A 177 -10.45 -3.91 17.44
N VAL A 178 -9.97 -4.28 18.63
CA VAL A 178 -10.01 -5.67 19.13
C VAL A 178 -11.45 -6.18 19.27
N SER A 179 -12.39 -5.29 19.66
CA SER A 179 -13.79 -5.69 19.79
C SER A 179 -14.57 -5.82 18.48
N LEU A 180 -14.11 -5.16 17.41
CA LEU A 180 -14.83 -5.06 16.13
C LEU A 180 -14.18 -5.86 14.99
N HIS A 181 -12.91 -6.28 15.13
CA HIS A 181 -12.17 -6.84 14.01
C HIS A 181 -11.12 -7.87 14.44
N ASP A 182 -11.37 -9.15 14.13
CA ASP A 182 -10.51 -10.26 14.56
C ASP A 182 -9.13 -10.26 13.91
N ASN A 183 -8.98 -9.73 12.69
CA ASN A 183 -7.74 -9.72 11.91
C ASN A 183 -7.21 -8.30 11.69
N CYS A 184 -7.17 -7.50 12.76
CA CYS A 184 -6.58 -6.18 12.77
C CYS A 184 -5.24 -6.21 13.51
N TYR A 185 -4.18 -5.73 12.84
CA TYR A 185 -2.80 -5.84 13.33
C TYR A 185 -2.15 -4.47 13.43
N GLU A 186 -1.69 -4.11 14.63
CA GLU A 186 -0.80 -2.97 14.79
C GLU A 186 0.59 -3.32 14.24
N THR A 187 1.15 -2.44 13.45
CA THR A 187 2.46 -2.64 12.82
C THR A 187 3.37 -1.45 13.08
N TYR A 188 4.64 -1.72 13.35
CA TYR A 188 5.68 -0.71 13.46
C TYR A 188 6.62 -0.81 12.25
N GLY A 189 6.93 0.33 11.65
CA GLY A 189 7.89 0.41 10.55
C GLY A 189 8.33 1.84 10.29
N MET A 190 9.48 1.97 9.65
CA MET A 190 10.06 3.24 9.20
C MET A 190 10.44 3.12 7.73
N THR A 191 10.68 4.26 7.09
CA THR A 191 11.18 4.30 5.70
C THR A 191 12.45 3.48 5.56
N GLU A 192 13.35 3.58 6.52
CA GLU A 192 14.67 2.92 6.55
C GLU A 192 14.59 1.40 6.65
N THR A 193 13.57 0.87 7.30
CA THR A 193 13.38 -0.58 7.45
C THR A 193 12.60 -1.21 6.31
N ILE A 194 11.89 -0.42 5.50
CA ILE A 194 11.02 -0.83 4.38
C ILE A 194 9.84 -1.68 4.87
N THR A 195 10.14 -2.68 5.69
CA THR A 195 9.16 -3.61 6.24
C THR A 195 8.66 -3.13 7.59
N HIS A 196 7.49 -3.63 7.95
CA HIS A 196 6.93 -3.50 9.30
C HIS A 196 7.25 -4.76 10.12
N ILE A 197 7.28 -4.55 11.41
CA ILE A 197 7.48 -5.59 12.43
C ILE A 197 6.20 -5.74 13.20
#